data_5c6225159622b5b7662dc1d882703a51
#
_entry.id   5c6225159622b5b7662dc1d882703a51
#
_cell.length_a   1.000
_cell.length_b   1.000
_cell.length_c   1.000
_cell.angle_alpha   90.00
_cell.angle_beta   90.00
_cell.angle_gamma   90.00
#
_symmetry.space_group_name_H-M   'P 1'
#
loop_
_entity.id
_entity.type
_entity.pdbx_description
1 polymer ?
#
loop_
_entity_poly.entity_id
_entity_poly.type
_entity_poly.pdbx_seq_one_letter_code
_entity_poly.pdbx_strand_id
1 'polypeptide(L)'
;MHNKIDLFNQTKNEIEKIWSINKRLSDFVSFPKDLVLKEKSINKINVTNKLLDWKSDGENKFEKLHNLISNLSPFVSWDNGYDENEVGKEFLNKYGFFELIGPTGHFETSDMALYVNFLDMNSHYPWHNHEAEELYFIVSGEAKFEKGNEAPVILKPEDTCFHKSNQPHRITTTDKKILSFVIWK
;
A
#
# COMPACT_ATOMS: atom_id res chain seq x y z
N MET A 1 20.11 2.24 -16.63
CA MET A 1 19.70 1.66 -15.32
C MET A 1 19.46 2.81 -14.37
N HIS A 2 18.24 3.06 -13.94
CA HIS A 2 18.01 4.00 -12.83
C HIS A 2 18.70 3.41 -11.61
N ASN A 3 19.54 4.21 -10.94
CA ASN A 3 20.15 3.82 -9.69
C ASN A 3 19.00 3.49 -8.70
N LYS A 4 19.10 2.39 -7.96
CA LYS A 4 18.12 1.98 -6.94
C LYS A 4 17.75 3.14 -6.00
N ILE A 5 18.74 3.90 -5.56
CA ILE A 5 18.55 5.09 -4.70
C ILE A 5 17.66 6.14 -5.37
N ASP A 6 17.89 6.40 -6.68
CA ASP A 6 17.10 7.38 -7.43
C ASP A 6 15.64 6.96 -7.54
N LEU A 7 15.38 5.65 -7.70
CA LEU A 7 14.03 5.12 -7.76
C LEU A 7 13.28 5.30 -6.44
N PHE A 8 13.92 5.01 -5.31
CA PHE A 8 13.35 5.28 -3.98
C PHE A 8 13.03 6.77 -3.80
N ASN A 9 13.97 7.66 -4.13
CA ASN A 9 13.79 9.09 -3.98
C ASN A 9 12.70 9.64 -4.92
N GLN A 10 12.61 9.16 -6.16
CA GLN A 10 11.55 9.54 -7.08
C GLN A 10 10.18 9.10 -6.57
N THR A 11 10.08 7.87 -6.03
CA THR A 11 8.84 7.35 -5.43
C THR A 11 8.41 8.22 -4.25
N LYS A 12 9.32 8.47 -3.31
CA LYS A 12 9.05 9.34 -2.16
C LYS A 12 8.57 10.74 -2.59
N ASN A 13 9.28 11.36 -3.52
CA ASN A 13 8.95 12.71 -3.99
C ASN A 13 7.58 12.75 -4.70
N GLU A 14 7.20 11.70 -5.41
CA GLU A 14 5.87 11.62 -6.04
C GLU A 14 4.76 11.45 -4.99
N ILE A 15 5.00 10.66 -3.94
CA ILE A 15 4.08 10.52 -2.80
C ILE A 15 3.91 11.86 -2.09
N GLU A 16 5.01 12.58 -1.79
CA GLU A 16 4.97 13.88 -1.13
C GLU A 16 4.15 14.91 -1.92
N LYS A 17 4.25 14.93 -3.26
CA LYS A 17 3.41 15.79 -4.11
C LYS A 17 1.93 15.46 -3.96
N ILE A 18 1.57 14.18 -3.99
CA ILE A 18 0.18 13.75 -3.81
C ILE A 18 -0.31 14.17 -2.42
N TRP A 19 0.51 13.99 -1.40
CA TRP A 19 0.18 14.39 -0.03
C TRP A 19 -0.08 15.89 0.09
N SER A 20 0.72 16.72 -0.59
CA SER A 20 0.60 18.18 -0.55
C SER A 20 -0.72 18.71 -1.16
N ILE A 21 -1.33 17.97 -2.08
CA ILE A 21 -2.57 18.38 -2.76
C ILE A 21 -3.81 17.61 -2.30
N ASN A 22 -3.63 16.47 -1.62
CA ASN A 22 -4.74 15.66 -1.12
C ASN A 22 -5.02 15.96 0.35
N LYS A 23 -6.11 16.73 0.58
CA LYS A 23 -6.48 17.18 1.93
C LYS A 23 -6.78 16.03 2.89
N ARG A 24 -7.31 14.89 2.42
CA ARG A 24 -7.62 13.75 3.30
C ARG A 24 -6.35 13.12 3.86
N LEU A 25 -5.28 13.04 3.06
CA LEU A 25 -3.98 12.56 3.52
C LEU A 25 -3.34 13.53 4.52
N SER A 26 -3.27 14.82 4.16
CA SER A 26 -2.64 15.84 5.01
C SER A 26 -3.41 16.13 6.30
N ASP A 27 -4.74 15.99 6.32
CA ASP A 27 -5.55 16.10 7.54
C ASP A 27 -5.39 14.86 8.45
N PHE A 28 -5.15 13.68 7.87
CA PHE A 28 -4.94 12.47 8.66
C PHE A 28 -3.61 12.50 9.40
N VAL A 29 -2.51 12.75 8.69
CA VAL A 29 -1.18 12.91 9.25
C VAL A 29 -0.32 13.79 8.34
N SER A 30 0.55 14.62 8.90
CA SER A 30 1.50 15.41 8.13
C SER A 30 2.54 14.51 7.45
N PHE A 31 2.92 14.83 6.20
CA PHE A 31 4.02 14.12 5.56
C PHE A 31 5.32 14.36 6.34
N PRO A 32 6.06 13.30 6.73
CA PRO A 32 7.27 13.45 7.54
C PRO A 32 8.35 14.25 6.81
N LYS A 33 9.10 15.04 7.55
CA LYS A 33 10.27 15.75 7.06
C LYS A 33 11.55 14.95 7.32
N ASP A 34 12.60 15.31 6.62
CA ASP A 34 13.96 14.78 6.87
C ASP A 34 14.09 13.25 6.77
N LEU A 35 13.29 12.65 5.89
CA LEU A 35 13.29 11.22 5.64
C LEU A 35 14.63 10.75 5.05
N VAL A 36 15.30 9.84 5.74
CA VAL A 36 16.58 9.26 5.34
C VAL A 36 16.36 7.84 4.82
N LEU A 37 16.81 7.59 3.58
CA LEU A 37 16.78 6.24 3.01
C LEU A 37 17.76 5.32 3.75
N LYS A 38 17.25 4.19 4.22
CA LYS A 38 18.03 3.15 4.90
C LYS A 38 18.25 1.96 3.97
N GLU A 39 19.43 1.39 4.07
CA GLU A 39 19.68 0.12 3.41
C GLU A 39 18.98 -1.01 4.17
N LYS A 40 18.19 -1.81 3.44
CA LYS A 40 17.47 -2.96 4.00
C LYS A 40 17.70 -4.21 3.15
N SER A 41 17.59 -5.35 3.80
CA SER A 41 17.58 -6.64 3.10
C SER A 41 16.35 -6.70 2.18
N ILE A 42 16.56 -7.20 0.97
CA ILE A 42 15.48 -7.44 0.02
C ILE A 42 14.82 -8.77 0.39
N ASN A 43 13.50 -8.74 0.57
CA ASN A 43 12.70 -9.95 0.67
C ASN A 43 11.71 -9.98 -0.48
N LYS A 44 11.70 -11.07 -1.25
CA LYS A 44 10.78 -11.28 -2.37
C LYS A 44 9.76 -12.35 -2.02
N ILE A 45 8.51 -12.04 -2.30
CA ILE A 45 7.38 -12.97 -2.13
C ILE A 45 6.63 -13.11 -3.46
N ASN A 46 5.61 -13.93 -3.50
CA ASN A 46 4.90 -14.26 -4.74
C ASN A 46 4.32 -13.04 -5.48
N VAL A 47 3.93 -11.98 -4.77
CA VAL A 47 3.38 -10.78 -5.39
C VAL A 47 4.43 -9.82 -5.97
N THR A 48 5.71 -10.00 -5.65
CA THR A 48 6.79 -9.12 -6.13
C THR A 48 6.75 -8.97 -7.66
N ASN A 49 6.73 -10.10 -8.38
CA ASN A 49 6.68 -10.08 -9.85
C ASN A 49 5.29 -9.70 -10.37
N LYS A 50 4.22 -10.05 -9.68
CA LYS A 50 2.85 -9.69 -10.07
C LYS A 50 2.65 -8.17 -10.10
N LEU A 51 3.22 -7.44 -9.15
CA LEU A 51 3.20 -5.98 -9.17
C LEU A 51 4.15 -5.41 -10.23
N LEU A 52 5.36 -5.95 -10.37
CA LEU A 52 6.32 -5.53 -11.40
C LEU A 52 5.73 -5.66 -12.82
N ASP A 53 4.98 -6.73 -13.08
CA ASP A 53 4.39 -7.01 -14.39
C ASP A 53 3.06 -6.29 -14.62
N TRP A 54 2.47 -5.72 -13.57
CA TRP A 54 1.24 -4.95 -13.70
C TRP A 54 1.54 -3.55 -14.23
N LYS A 55 1.26 -3.35 -15.51
CA LYS A 55 1.38 -2.04 -16.17
C LYS A 55 0.09 -1.24 -15.96
N SER A 56 0.24 0.05 -15.75
CA SER A 56 -0.90 0.97 -15.77
C SER A 56 -1.52 0.98 -17.17
N ASP A 57 -2.83 1.08 -17.24
CA ASP A 57 -3.61 1.16 -18.48
C ASP A 57 -3.57 2.54 -19.18
N GLY A 58 -2.82 3.50 -18.61
CA GLY A 58 -2.69 4.86 -19.13
C GLY A 58 -3.84 5.79 -18.76
N GLU A 59 -4.92 5.29 -18.18
CA GLU A 59 -6.07 6.09 -17.72
C GLU A 59 -5.98 6.47 -16.22
N ASN A 60 -5.01 5.90 -15.51
CA ASN A 60 -4.84 6.13 -14.08
C ASN A 60 -4.21 7.50 -13.80
N LYS A 61 -4.91 8.34 -13.04
CA LYS A 61 -4.41 9.64 -12.55
C LYS A 61 -3.02 9.55 -11.88
N PHE A 62 -2.71 8.41 -11.25
CA PHE A 62 -1.45 8.15 -10.55
C PHE A 62 -0.53 7.18 -11.32
N GLU A 63 -0.65 7.12 -12.65
CA GLU A 63 0.16 6.24 -13.49
C GLU A 63 1.65 6.34 -13.20
N LYS A 64 2.18 7.55 -13.06
CA LYS A 64 3.59 7.77 -12.71
C LYS A 64 3.96 7.11 -11.39
N LEU A 65 3.15 7.30 -10.36
CA LEU A 65 3.38 6.69 -9.03
C LEU A 65 3.25 5.16 -9.11
N HIS A 66 2.23 4.65 -9.81
CA HIS A 66 2.06 3.22 -10.05
C HIS A 66 3.33 2.61 -10.67
N ASN A 67 3.84 3.21 -11.74
CA ASN A 67 5.01 2.72 -12.45
C ASN A 67 6.29 2.80 -11.58
N LEU A 68 6.43 3.84 -10.77
CA LEU A 68 7.54 3.95 -9.81
C LEU A 68 7.48 2.83 -8.76
N ILE A 69 6.31 2.58 -8.18
CA ILE A 69 6.12 1.52 -7.16
C ILE A 69 6.32 0.14 -7.79
N SER A 70 5.77 -0.11 -8.98
CA SER A 70 5.96 -1.38 -9.69
C SER A 70 7.43 -1.67 -9.97
N ASN A 71 8.18 -0.67 -10.44
CA ASN A 71 9.62 -0.78 -10.68
C ASN A 71 10.43 -0.91 -9.38
N LEU A 72 9.91 -0.39 -8.25
CA LEU A 72 10.53 -0.51 -6.93
C LEU A 72 10.34 -1.90 -6.32
N SER A 73 9.28 -2.60 -6.70
CA SER A 73 8.87 -3.91 -6.15
C SER A 73 10.01 -4.94 -5.99
N PRO A 74 10.98 -5.10 -6.93
CA PRO A 74 12.07 -6.06 -6.77
C PRO A 74 13.16 -5.67 -5.75
N PHE A 75 13.11 -4.44 -5.23
CA PHE A 75 14.17 -3.85 -4.40
C PHE A 75 13.74 -3.59 -2.95
N VAL A 76 12.54 -3.98 -2.58
CA VAL A 76 11.98 -3.76 -1.25
C VAL A 76 11.93 -5.04 -0.43
N SER A 77 11.70 -4.88 0.88
CA SER A 77 11.47 -5.99 1.80
C SER A 77 9.98 -6.25 1.94
N TRP A 78 9.47 -7.16 1.12
CA TRP A 78 8.07 -7.58 1.18
C TRP A 78 7.76 -8.43 2.41
N ASP A 79 6.51 -8.33 2.89
CA ASP A 79 5.94 -9.17 3.93
C ASP A 79 4.48 -9.51 3.59
N ASN A 80 3.94 -10.58 4.19
CA ASN A 80 2.53 -10.93 4.13
C ASN A 80 1.81 -10.63 5.45
N GLY A 81 2.55 -10.53 6.58
CA GLY A 81 2.00 -10.29 7.91
C GLY A 81 1.24 -11.46 8.55
N TYR A 82 1.14 -12.59 7.85
CA TYR A 82 0.38 -13.78 8.26
C TYR A 82 1.15 -15.06 7.94
N ASP A 83 0.86 -16.13 8.66
CA ASP A 83 1.29 -17.46 8.26
C ASP A 83 0.20 -18.22 7.46
N GLU A 84 0.59 -19.32 6.82
CA GLU A 84 -0.29 -20.11 5.96
C GLU A 84 -1.48 -20.73 6.73
N ASN A 85 -1.32 -21.02 8.02
CA ASN A 85 -2.38 -21.62 8.83
C ASN A 85 -3.47 -20.59 9.18
N GLU A 86 -3.14 -19.30 9.20
CA GLU A 86 -4.08 -18.22 9.51
C GLU A 86 -4.98 -17.87 8.33
N VAL A 87 -4.41 -17.72 7.14
CA VAL A 87 -5.11 -17.12 5.99
C VAL A 87 -5.13 -18.00 4.73
N GLY A 88 -4.39 -19.10 4.75
CA GLY A 88 -4.27 -20.02 3.63
C GLY A 88 -3.29 -19.57 2.54
N LYS A 89 -2.70 -20.55 1.87
CA LYS A 89 -1.69 -20.36 0.81
C LYS A 89 -2.19 -19.52 -0.37
N GLU A 90 -3.46 -19.69 -0.73
CA GLU A 90 -4.03 -18.94 -1.86
C GLU A 90 -3.99 -17.44 -1.61
N PHE A 91 -4.36 -17.00 -0.40
CA PHE A 91 -4.29 -15.59 -0.02
C PHE A 91 -2.85 -15.09 -0.02
N LEU A 92 -1.91 -15.81 0.60
CA LEU A 92 -0.49 -15.43 0.63
C LEU A 92 0.15 -15.32 -0.76
N ASN A 93 -0.37 -16.04 -1.75
CA ASN A 93 0.08 -15.93 -3.14
C ASN A 93 -0.46 -14.67 -3.86
N LYS A 94 -1.42 -13.98 -3.26
CA LYS A 94 -2.14 -12.86 -3.86
C LYS A 94 -1.97 -11.54 -3.10
N TYR A 95 -1.45 -11.59 -1.88
CA TYR A 95 -1.34 -10.47 -0.97
C TYR A 95 0.10 -10.22 -0.54
N GLY A 96 0.43 -8.96 -0.36
CA GLY A 96 1.67 -8.55 0.27
C GLY A 96 1.75 -7.04 0.44
N PHE A 97 2.61 -6.65 1.36
CA PHE A 97 2.91 -5.25 1.61
C PHE A 97 4.40 -5.05 1.90
N PHE A 98 4.85 -3.81 1.85
CA PHE A 98 6.13 -3.40 2.39
C PHE A 98 6.00 -2.02 3.03
N GLU A 99 6.73 -1.81 4.11
CA GLU A 99 6.80 -0.51 4.77
C GLU A 99 7.79 0.39 4.02
N LEU A 100 7.24 1.38 3.32
CA LEU A 100 8.06 2.34 2.58
C LEU A 100 8.58 3.45 3.50
N ILE A 101 7.72 4.02 4.34
CA ILE A 101 8.03 5.08 5.30
C ILE A 101 7.53 4.61 6.67
N GLY A 102 8.34 4.71 7.70
CA GLY A 102 7.92 4.36 9.06
C GLY A 102 9.06 3.87 9.95
N PRO A 103 8.74 3.38 11.15
CA PRO A 103 9.75 2.97 12.13
C PRO A 103 10.67 1.85 11.64
N THR A 104 10.13 0.96 10.81
CA THR A 104 10.89 -0.11 10.15
C THR A 104 10.90 0.03 8.62
N GLY A 105 10.57 1.21 8.10
CA GLY A 105 10.47 1.52 6.68
C GLY A 105 11.81 1.64 5.95
N HIS A 106 11.74 1.69 4.63
CA HIS A 106 12.89 2.08 3.81
C HIS A 106 13.29 3.54 4.07
N PHE A 107 12.33 4.41 4.34
CA PHE A 107 12.54 5.75 4.90
C PHE A 107 12.11 5.73 6.37
N GLU A 108 13.07 5.94 7.26
CA GLU A 108 12.84 5.84 8.70
C GLU A 108 12.20 7.10 9.26
N THR A 109 11.13 6.91 10.04
CA THR A 109 10.47 7.94 10.86
C THR A 109 9.64 7.27 11.94
N SER A 110 9.41 7.97 13.06
CA SER A 110 8.46 7.57 14.10
C SER A 110 7.09 8.25 13.99
N ASP A 111 6.91 9.15 13.03
CA ASP A 111 5.72 10.01 12.96
C ASP A 111 4.49 9.28 12.42
N MET A 112 4.71 8.29 11.57
CA MET A 112 3.67 7.44 10.98
C MET A 112 4.27 6.17 10.39
N ALA A 113 3.44 5.23 9.97
CA ALA A 113 3.84 4.18 9.05
C ALA A 113 3.05 4.29 7.74
N LEU A 114 3.72 4.19 6.60
CA LEU A 114 3.14 4.09 5.27
C LEU A 114 3.56 2.77 4.64
N TYR A 115 2.60 1.88 4.52
CA TYR A 115 2.74 0.63 3.81
C TYR A 115 2.24 0.77 2.37
N VAL A 116 2.96 0.18 1.43
CA VAL A 116 2.47 -0.07 0.08
C VAL A 116 1.88 -1.46 0.08
N ASN A 117 0.59 -1.54 -0.17
CA ASN A 117 -0.20 -2.76 -0.13
C ASN A 117 -0.65 -3.16 -1.54
N PHE A 118 -0.44 -4.42 -1.90
CA PHE A 118 -0.90 -5.02 -3.14
C PHE A 118 -1.80 -6.23 -2.85
N LEU A 119 -2.97 -6.27 -3.49
CA LEU A 119 -3.87 -7.41 -3.48
C LEU A 119 -4.24 -7.75 -4.93
N ASP A 120 -3.97 -8.99 -5.34
CA ASP A 120 -4.25 -9.48 -6.69
C ASP A 120 -5.76 -9.67 -6.92
N MET A 121 -6.16 -9.89 -8.18
CA MET A 121 -7.56 -10.15 -8.53
C MET A 121 -8.09 -11.44 -7.87
N ASN A 122 -9.42 -11.50 -7.72
CA ASN A 122 -10.13 -12.66 -7.13
C ASN A 122 -9.53 -13.06 -5.77
N SER A 123 -9.37 -12.07 -4.90
CA SER A 123 -8.78 -12.24 -3.58
C SER A 123 -9.70 -11.70 -2.49
N HIS A 124 -9.63 -12.34 -1.33
CA HIS A 124 -10.42 -11.98 -0.18
C HIS A 124 -9.48 -11.79 1.03
N TYR A 125 -9.20 -10.53 1.37
CA TYR A 125 -8.50 -10.20 2.60
C TYR A 125 -9.51 -10.33 3.76
N PRO A 126 -9.31 -11.28 4.69
CA PRO A 126 -10.31 -11.60 5.69
C PRO A 126 -10.59 -10.45 6.67
N TRP A 127 -11.64 -10.59 7.48
CA TRP A 127 -11.91 -9.68 8.58
C TRP A 127 -10.74 -9.63 9.54
N HIS A 128 -10.26 -8.42 9.80
CA HIS A 128 -9.18 -8.14 10.76
C HIS A 128 -9.40 -6.77 11.41
N ASN A 129 -8.64 -6.50 12.45
CA ASN A 129 -8.56 -5.21 13.12
C ASN A 129 -7.18 -5.03 13.76
N HIS A 130 -6.85 -3.81 14.14
CA HIS A 130 -5.59 -3.44 14.81
C HIS A 130 -5.79 -2.16 15.62
N GLU A 131 -4.86 -1.88 16.55
CA GLU A 131 -4.94 -0.71 17.44
C GLU A 131 -4.71 0.63 16.72
N ALA A 132 -3.87 0.64 15.68
CA ALA A 132 -3.59 1.86 14.93
C ALA A 132 -4.86 2.40 14.25
N GLU A 133 -5.01 3.72 14.23
CA GLU A 133 -5.91 4.36 13.26
C GLU A 133 -5.31 4.24 11.87
N GLU A 134 -6.13 3.93 10.88
CA GLU A 134 -5.71 3.57 9.54
C GLU A 134 -6.44 4.38 8.48
N LEU A 135 -5.69 4.83 7.48
CA LEU A 135 -6.25 5.44 6.27
C LEU A 135 -5.74 4.71 5.03
N TYR A 136 -6.65 4.08 4.28
CA TYR A 136 -6.35 3.64 2.91
C TYR A 136 -6.42 4.81 1.94
N PHE A 137 -5.50 4.83 0.98
CA PHE A 137 -5.54 5.67 -0.21
C PHE A 137 -5.27 4.80 -1.43
N ILE A 138 -6.19 4.82 -2.40
CA ILE A 138 -6.09 3.95 -3.57
C ILE A 138 -5.22 4.62 -4.63
N VAL A 139 -4.16 3.92 -5.05
CA VAL A 139 -3.24 4.35 -6.11
C VAL A 139 -3.69 3.81 -7.47
N SER A 140 -4.09 2.54 -7.54
CA SER A 140 -4.49 1.88 -8.79
C SER A 140 -5.45 0.74 -8.56
N GLY A 141 -6.27 0.45 -9.57
CA GLY A 141 -7.23 -0.63 -9.54
C GLY A 141 -8.48 -0.29 -8.74
N GLU A 142 -9.21 -1.32 -8.31
CA GLU A 142 -10.40 -1.13 -7.46
C GLU A 142 -10.64 -2.35 -6.58
N ALA A 143 -11.27 -2.13 -5.43
CA ALA A 143 -11.71 -3.20 -4.55
C ALA A 143 -12.94 -2.78 -3.75
N LYS A 144 -13.67 -3.79 -3.26
CA LYS A 144 -14.74 -3.62 -2.30
C LYS A 144 -14.16 -3.57 -0.89
N PHE A 145 -14.46 -2.49 -0.18
CA PHE A 145 -14.13 -2.29 1.23
C PHE A 145 -15.38 -2.45 2.10
N GLU A 146 -15.23 -3.16 3.20
CA GLU A 146 -16.28 -3.39 4.18
C GLU A 146 -15.71 -3.12 5.57
N LYS A 147 -16.42 -2.34 6.40
CA LYS A 147 -15.99 -2.01 7.77
C LYS A 147 -17.16 -2.03 8.74
N GLY A 148 -17.00 -2.78 9.83
CA GLY A 148 -18.05 -2.94 10.83
C GLY A 148 -19.39 -3.29 10.20
N ASN A 149 -20.43 -2.54 10.56
CA ASN A 149 -21.79 -2.71 10.05
C ASN A 149 -22.16 -1.66 8.97
N GLU A 150 -21.17 -0.97 8.40
CA GLU A 150 -21.40 0.00 7.33
C GLU A 150 -21.67 -0.69 5.99
N ALA A 151 -22.39 0.01 5.10
CA ALA A 151 -22.61 -0.52 3.75
C ALA A 151 -21.27 -0.66 3.00
N PRO A 152 -21.05 -1.76 2.25
CA PRO A 152 -19.87 -1.94 1.43
C PRO A 152 -19.70 -0.81 0.41
N VAL A 153 -18.46 -0.41 0.17
CA VAL A 153 -18.11 0.60 -0.84
C VAL A 153 -17.07 0.07 -1.81
N ILE A 154 -17.17 0.44 -3.09
CA ILE A 154 -16.14 0.20 -4.08
C ILE A 154 -15.24 1.42 -4.10
N LEU A 155 -13.94 1.24 -3.87
CA LEU A 155 -12.95 2.30 -3.91
C LEU A 155 -12.09 2.18 -5.16
N LYS A 156 -11.76 3.34 -5.75
CA LYS A 156 -11.01 3.55 -6.98
C LYS A 156 -9.87 4.54 -6.73
N PRO A 157 -8.97 4.79 -7.71
CA PRO A 157 -7.88 5.74 -7.53
C PRO A 157 -8.34 7.09 -6.99
N GLU A 158 -7.62 7.61 -5.99
CA GLU A 158 -7.89 8.81 -5.19
C GLU A 158 -8.88 8.63 -4.03
N ASP A 159 -9.70 7.58 -4.05
CA ASP A 159 -10.58 7.31 -2.92
C ASP A 159 -9.78 6.93 -1.66
N THR A 160 -10.41 7.20 -0.51
CA THR A 160 -9.85 6.87 0.80
C THR A 160 -10.87 6.14 1.66
N CYS A 161 -10.39 5.27 2.54
CA CYS A 161 -11.19 4.64 3.59
C CYS A 161 -10.50 4.76 4.94
N PHE A 162 -11.16 5.43 5.88
CA PHE A 162 -10.67 5.56 7.25
C PHE A 162 -11.22 4.44 8.12
N HIS A 163 -10.33 3.82 8.91
CA HIS A 163 -10.68 2.85 9.95
C HIS A 163 -10.21 3.38 11.31
N LYS A 164 -11.14 3.37 12.28
CA LYS A 164 -10.82 3.71 13.67
C LYS A 164 -10.01 2.58 14.29
N SER A 165 -9.31 2.90 15.39
CA SER A 165 -8.66 1.88 16.24
C SER A 165 -9.63 0.72 16.52
N ASN A 166 -9.16 -0.51 16.30
CA ASN A 166 -9.90 -1.76 16.49
C ASN A 166 -11.21 -1.90 15.68
N GLN A 167 -11.42 -1.10 14.64
CA GLN A 167 -12.59 -1.25 13.76
C GLN A 167 -12.40 -2.45 12.82
N PRO A 168 -13.24 -3.50 12.91
CA PRO A 168 -13.18 -4.63 11.99
C PRO A 168 -13.39 -4.17 10.54
N HIS A 169 -12.53 -4.65 9.64
CA HIS A 169 -12.63 -4.34 8.22
C HIS A 169 -12.09 -5.48 7.36
N ARG A 170 -12.46 -5.49 6.08
CA ARG A 170 -11.96 -6.43 5.08
C ARG A 170 -11.99 -5.84 3.68
N ILE A 171 -11.22 -6.45 2.76
CA ILE A 171 -11.12 -6.03 1.37
C ILE A 171 -11.35 -7.22 0.46
N THR A 172 -12.12 -7.03 -0.61
CA THR A 172 -12.33 -8.05 -1.63
C THR A 172 -12.06 -7.47 -3.00
N THR A 173 -11.21 -8.13 -3.78
CA THR A 173 -10.99 -7.87 -5.20
C THR A 173 -11.77 -8.88 -6.04
N THR A 174 -12.25 -8.45 -7.19
CA THR A 174 -12.90 -9.31 -8.20
C THR A 174 -11.98 -9.48 -9.41
N ASP A 175 -12.33 -8.95 -10.55
CA ASP A 175 -11.57 -9.01 -11.80
C ASP A 175 -10.44 -7.97 -11.89
N LYS A 176 -10.30 -7.11 -10.90
CA LYS A 176 -9.24 -6.10 -10.81
C LYS A 176 -8.35 -6.33 -9.59
N LYS A 177 -7.10 -5.92 -9.74
CA LYS A 177 -6.13 -5.83 -8.64
C LYS A 177 -6.30 -4.50 -7.92
N ILE A 178 -5.67 -4.35 -6.75
CA ILE A 178 -5.58 -3.06 -6.09
C ILE A 178 -4.14 -2.81 -5.61
N LEU A 179 -3.69 -1.59 -5.81
CA LEU A 179 -2.49 -1.01 -5.21
C LEU A 179 -2.92 0.17 -4.35
N SER A 180 -2.59 0.13 -3.08
CA SER A 180 -2.99 1.16 -2.13
C SER A 180 -1.86 1.53 -1.18
N PHE A 181 -1.93 2.73 -0.63
CA PHE A 181 -1.24 3.07 0.60
C PHE A 181 -2.13 2.71 1.77
N VAL A 182 -1.49 2.20 2.82
CA VAL A 182 -2.05 1.99 4.14
C VAL A 182 -1.24 2.83 5.09
N ILE A 183 -1.87 3.86 5.67
CA ILE A 183 -1.22 4.84 6.53
C ILE A 183 -1.71 4.61 7.95
N TRP A 184 -0.78 4.41 8.89
CA TRP A 184 -1.04 4.23 10.31
C TRP A 184 -0.50 5.40 11.13
N LYS A 185 -1.22 5.76 12.18
CA LYS A 185 -0.78 6.69 13.24
C LYS A 185 -1.26 6.23 14.62
#